data_2eb90ebfb982bac0746cd36aa556270e
#
_entry.id   2eb90ebfb982bac0746cd36aa556270e
#
_cell.length_a   1.000
_cell.length_b   1.000
_cell.length_c   1.000
_cell.angle_alpha   90.00
_cell.angle_beta   90.00
_cell.angle_gamma   90.00
#
_symmetry.space_group_name_H-M   'P 1'
#
loop_
_entity.id
_entity.type
_entity.pdbx_description
1 polymer ?
#
loop_
_entity_poly.entity_id
_entity_poly.type
_entity_poly.pdbx_seq_one_letter_code
_entity_poly.pdbx_strand_id
1 'polypeptide(L)'
;MTLLAISVDAPEDSRAFAAQLGAWFPLLSDPAGTVARAYTGMSSDAAALPGVTVIDRDGRIAFRNVASTKDDRTTTPELLAILDRTVGTHGPVATDAGYAALERLQLALSLGVAHVKDYAKNATDPPVTSGTASFAAFFPLGRHLLLGPMIASEPRTAPLDLEAAIVVRQPFAGNIAAAQLTAAYGYSVFDRKGQTGSARLGIWFATSPQLAVTFDLGGALHGDQLELFATFGIARLIRTH
;
A
#
# COMPACT_ATOMS: atom_id res chain seq x y z
N MET A 1 2.43 12.13 -15.17
CA MET A 1 1.25 13.00 -15.06
C MET A 1 1.36 13.80 -13.79
N THR A 2 1.01 15.08 -13.78
CA THR A 2 0.97 15.93 -12.58
C THR A 2 -0.48 16.33 -12.33
N LEU A 3 -0.97 16.13 -11.10
CA LEU A 3 -2.27 16.61 -10.64
C LEU A 3 -2.07 17.90 -9.84
N LEU A 4 -2.83 18.92 -10.17
CA LEU A 4 -2.89 20.18 -9.44
C LEU A 4 -4.35 20.48 -9.12
N ALA A 5 -4.63 20.91 -7.89
CA ALA A 5 -5.91 21.50 -7.55
C ALA A 5 -5.70 23.01 -7.29
N ILE A 6 -6.68 23.81 -7.70
CA ILE A 6 -6.62 25.26 -7.56
C ILE A 6 -7.94 25.73 -6.98
N SER A 7 -7.89 26.54 -5.92
CA SER A 7 -9.06 27.18 -5.33
C SER A 7 -8.86 28.66 -5.18
N VAL A 8 -9.96 29.40 -5.00
CA VAL A 8 -9.93 30.87 -4.73
C VAL A 8 -9.79 31.17 -3.23
N ASP A 9 -9.66 30.16 -2.40
CA ASP A 9 -9.46 30.32 -0.96
C ASP A 9 -8.08 30.92 -0.66
N ALA A 10 -7.94 31.51 0.51
CA ALA A 10 -6.67 32.03 0.98
C ALA A 10 -5.61 30.91 1.15
N PRO A 11 -4.31 31.22 1.05
CA PRO A 11 -3.25 30.18 1.14
C PRO A 11 -3.26 29.38 2.44
N GLU A 12 -3.64 30.01 3.56
CA GLU A 12 -3.79 29.37 4.88
C GLU A 12 -4.93 28.37 4.90
N ASP A 13 -6.09 28.71 4.32
CA ASP A 13 -7.27 27.85 4.24
C ASP A 13 -6.99 26.65 3.33
N SER A 14 -6.37 26.91 2.16
CA SER A 14 -5.95 25.86 1.24
C SER A 14 -4.97 24.88 1.88
N ARG A 15 -4.02 25.36 2.70
CA ARG A 15 -3.09 24.51 3.46
C ARG A 15 -3.79 23.69 4.54
N ALA A 16 -4.69 24.31 5.30
CA ALA A 16 -5.46 23.64 6.34
C ALA A 16 -6.34 22.53 5.72
N PHE A 17 -7.01 22.82 4.63
CA PHE A 17 -7.85 21.85 3.92
C PHE A 17 -7.03 20.72 3.31
N ALA A 18 -5.87 21.01 2.69
CA ALA A 18 -4.96 19.97 2.19
C ALA A 18 -4.47 19.04 3.30
N ALA A 19 -4.15 19.59 4.48
CA ALA A 19 -3.75 18.81 5.63
C ALA A 19 -4.90 17.94 6.17
N GLN A 20 -6.11 18.47 6.25
CA GLN A 20 -7.31 17.75 6.70
C GLN A 20 -7.64 16.57 5.77
N LEU A 21 -7.55 16.77 4.45
CA LEU A 21 -7.78 15.73 3.45
C LEU A 21 -6.62 14.73 3.34
N GLY A 22 -5.44 15.06 3.87
CA GLY A 22 -4.21 14.34 3.59
C GLY A 22 -3.85 14.36 2.09
N ALA A 23 -4.10 15.49 1.43
CA ALA A 23 -3.84 15.64 0.00
C ALA A 23 -2.35 15.45 -0.30
N TRP A 24 -2.05 14.56 -1.26
CA TRP A 24 -0.69 14.24 -1.72
C TRP A 24 -0.27 15.07 -2.93
N PHE A 25 -1.20 15.82 -3.53
CA PHE A 25 -0.98 16.73 -4.65
C PHE A 25 -1.03 18.19 -4.19
N PRO A 26 -0.36 19.11 -4.92
CA PRO A 26 -0.43 20.53 -4.61
C PRO A 26 -1.85 21.09 -4.68
N LEU A 27 -2.29 21.75 -3.63
CA LEU A 27 -3.48 22.59 -3.60
C LEU A 27 -3.02 24.04 -3.64
N LEU A 28 -3.23 24.68 -4.77
CA LEU A 28 -2.79 26.05 -5.05
C LEU A 28 -3.91 27.04 -4.71
N SER A 29 -3.51 28.21 -4.24
CA SER A 29 -4.42 29.31 -3.91
C SER A 29 -4.40 30.35 -5.02
N ASP A 30 -5.57 30.75 -5.50
CA ASP A 30 -5.80 31.81 -6.51
C ASP A 30 -6.83 32.83 -5.98
N PRO A 31 -6.54 33.59 -4.90
CA PRO A 31 -7.51 34.47 -4.24
C PRO A 31 -8.07 35.54 -5.17
N ALA A 32 -7.30 35.94 -6.17
CA ALA A 32 -7.76 36.88 -7.19
C ALA A 32 -8.68 36.23 -8.24
N GLY A 33 -8.80 34.92 -8.27
CA GLY A 33 -9.58 34.18 -9.26
C GLY A 33 -9.07 34.30 -10.70
N THR A 34 -7.80 34.60 -10.87
CA THR A 34 -7.22 34.83 -12.22
C THR A 34 -7.18 33.55 -13.02
N VAL A 35 -6.70 32.46 -12.41
CA VAL A 35 -6.63 31.14 -13.02
C VAL A 35 -8.03 30.55 -13.15
N ALA A 36 -8.86 30.68 -12.11
CA ALA A 36 -10.23 30.20 -12.14
C ALA A 36 -11.01 30.81 -13.31
N ARG A 37 -10.94 32.13 -13.51
CA ARG A 37 -11.58 32.82 -14.66
C ARG A 37 -11.09 32.29 -16.01
N ALA A 38 -9.82 31.98 -16.13
CA ALA A 38 -9.25 31.50 -17.39
C ALA A 38 -9.69 30.05 -17.72
N TYR A 39 -9.79 29.20 -16.72
CA TYR A 39 -10.02 27.77 -16.91
C TYR A 39 -11.44 27.31 -16.63
N THR A 40 -12.13 27.82 -15.63
CA THR A 40 -13.45 27.33 -15.22
C THR A 40 -14.52 28.42 -15.17
N GLY A 41 -14.12 29.66 -14.96
CA GLY A 41 -15.03 30.76 -14.68
C GLY A 41 -15.33 30.94 -13.20
N MET A 42 -16.10 31.96 -12.90
CA MET A 42 -16.50 32.32 -11.54
C MET A 42 -18.03 32.37 -11.45
N SER A 43 -18.57 31.96 -10.30
CA SER A 43 -19.98 32.16 -9.98
C SER A 43 -20.28 33.61 -9.61
N SER A 44 -21.56 33.96 -9.51
CA SER A 44 -22.01 35.27 -9.02
C SER A 44 -21.51 35.61 -7.62
N ASP A 45 -21.25 34.58 -6.81
CA ASP A 45 -20.81 34.72 -5.42
C ASP A 45 -19.27 34.74 -5.29
N ALA A 46 -18.58 35.03 -6.39
CA ALA A 46 -17.13 35.05 -6.47
C ALA A 46 -16.41 33.75 -6.13
N ALA A 47 -17.11 32.62 -6.14
CA ALA A 47 -16.51 31.30 -6.01
C ALA A 47 -16.07 30.77 -7.40
N ALA A 48 -14.98 30.01 -7.45
CA ALA A 48 -14.59 29.32 -8.66
C ALA A 48 -15.64 28.25 -9.02
N LEU A 49 -16.03 28.18 -10.29
CA LEU A 49 -16.85 27.08 -10.76
C LEU A 49 -16.06 25.77 -10.71
N PRO A 50 -16.65 24.67 -10.20
CA PRO A 50 -16.00 23.39 -10.21
C PRO A 50 -15.69 22.94 -11.64
N GLY A 51 -14.46 22.53 -11.90
CA GLY A 51 -14.11 22.09 -13.24
C GLY A 51 -12.89 21.20 -13.25
N VAL A 52 -12.76 20.45 -14.34
CA VAL A 52 -11.62 19.59 -14.65
C VAL A 52 -11.05 20.01 -16.01
N THR A 53 -9.76 20.24 -16.08
CA THR A 53 -9.04 20.53 -17.32
C THR A 53 -7.88 19.54 -17.43
N VAL A 54 -7.83 18.82 -18.54
CA VAL A 54 -6.70 17.95 -18.89
C VAL A 54 -5.85 18.64 -19.95
N ILE A 55 -4.59 18.82 -19.65
CA ILE A 55 -3.60 19.41 -20.55
C ILE A 55 -2.66 18.31 -21.02
N ASP A 56 -2.48 18.19 -22.33
CA ASP A 56 -1.57 17.21 -22.94
C ASP A 56 -0.09 17.60 -22.77
N ARG A 57 0.80 16.79 -23.33
CA ARG A 57 2.26 17.02 -23.24
C ARG A 57 2.72 18.22 -24.06
N ASP A 58 1.93 18.64 -25.05
CA ASP A 58 2.20 19.80 -25.90
C ASP A 58 1.64 21.10 -25.30
N GLY A 59 1.05 21.04 -24.10
CA GLY A 59 0.46 22.18 -23.41
C GLY A 59 -0.93 22.57 -23.92
N ARG A 60 -1.58 21.72 -24.70
CA ARG A 60 -2.92 21.96 -25.22
C ARG A 60 -3.98 21.37 -24.32
N ILE A 61 -5.12 22.05 -24.22
CA ILE A 61 -6.27 21.52 -23.49
C ILE A 61 -6.88 20.38 -24.31
N ALA A 62 -6.71 19.17 -23.81
CA ALA A 62 -7.24 17.95 -24.40
C ALA A 62 -8.67 17.64 -23.92
N PHE A 63 -9.01 18.10 -22.72
CA PHE A 63 -10.36 17.98 -22.18
C PHE A 63 -10.63 19.14 -21.21
N ARG A 64 -11.87 19.60 -21.18
CA ARG A 64 -12.36 20.58 -20.22
C ARG A 64 -13.82 20.31 -19.92
N ASN A 65 -14.16 20.20 -18.66
CA ASN A 65 -15.53 20.22 -18.16
C ASN A 65 -15.65 21.26 -17.05
N VAL A 66 -16.65 22.11 -17.12
CA VAL A 66 -16.98 23.10 -16.09
C VAL A 66 -18.39 22.78 -15.62
N ALA A 67 -18.52 22.38 -14.38
CA ALA A 67 -19.79 22.00 -13.79
C ALA A 67 -20.57 23.25 -13.37
N SER A 68 -21.83 23.34 -13.77
CA SER A 68 -22.76 24.38 -13.32
C SER A 68 -23.52 23.95 -12.06
N THR A 69 -23.61 22.63 -11.80
CA THR A 69 -24.29 22.02 -10.67
C THR A 69 -23.42 20.94 -10.02
N LYS A 70 -23.87 20.36 -8.91
CA LYS A 70 -23.17 19.22 -8.27
C LYS A 70 -23.25 17.95 -9.10
N ASP A 71 -24.29 17.82 -9.92
CA ASP A 71 -24.61 16.58 -10.63
C ASP A 71 -23.92 16.48 -12.00
N ASP A 72 -23.43 17.61 -12.56
CA ASP A 72 -22.72 17.66 -13.83
C ASP A 72 -21.18 17.67 -13.68
N ARG A 73 -20.68 17.36 -12.49
CA ARG A 73 -19.24 17.22 -12.24
C ARG A 73 -18.69 15.96 -12.92
N THR A 74 -17.52 16.08 -13.52
CA THR A 74 -16.81 14.92 -14.04
C THR A 74 -16.58 13.90 -12.93
N THR A 75 -17.09 12.70 -13.10
CA THR A 75 -16.89 11.60 -12.16
C THR A 75 -15.48 11.00 -12.28
N THR A 76 -15.02 10.32 -11.25
CA THR A 76 -13.72 9.66 -11.27
C THR A 76 -13.57 8.64 -12.43
N PRO A 77 -14.55 7.77 -12.73
CA PRO A 77 -14.47 6.86 -13.88
C PRO A 77 -14.37 7.59 -15.23
N GLU A 78 -15.13 8.67 -15.41
CA GLU A 78 -15.06 9.50 -16.62
C GLU A 78 -13.70 10.16 -16.78
N LEU A 79 -13.17 10.73 -15.69
CA LEU A 79 -11.85 11.34 -15.70
C LEU A 79 -10.76 10.33 -16.07
N LEU A 80 -10.80 9.13 -15.50
CA LEU A 80 -9.85 8.07 -15.82
C LEU A 80 -9.94 7.67 -17.29
N ALA A 81 -11.15 7.51 -17.84
CA ALA A 81 -11.35 7.19 -19.25
C ALA A 81 -10.85 8.31 -20.20
N ILE A 82 -10.93 9.57 -19.78
CA ILE A 82 -10.40 10.72 -20.51
C ILE A 82 -8.88 10.71 -20.49
N LEU A 83 -8.30 10.48 -19.31
CA LEU A 83 -6.84 10.40 -19.14
C LEU A 83 -6.25 9.27 -19.98
N ASP A 84 -6.86 8.09 -19.99
CA ASP A 84 -6.42 6.96 -20.81
C ASP A 84 -6.39 7.31 -22.30
N ARG A 85 -7.40 8.01 -22.79
CA ARG A 85 -7.47 8.46 -24.20
C ARG A 85 -6.46 9.54 -24.53
N THR A 86 -6.21 10.47 -23.58
CA THR A 86 -5.38 11.66 -23.82
C THR A 86 -3.89 11.34 -23.68
N VAL A 87 -3.53 10.52 -22.71
CA VAL A 87 -2.12 10.22 -22.38
C VAL A 87 -1.64 8.96 -23.07
N GLY A 88 -2.55 8.16 -23.65
CA GLY A 88 -2.21 6.90 -24.34
C GLY A 88 -1.58 5.88 -23.39
N THR A 89 -1.96 5.88 -22.15
CA THR A 89 -1.44 4.94 -21.16
C THR A 89 -2.09 3.58 -21.37
N HIS A 90 -1.36 2.69 -22.00
CA HIS A 90 -1.70 1.26 -22.08
C HIS A 90 -1.27 0.51 -20.81
N GLY A 91 -1.75 0.92 -19.67
CA GLY A 91 -1.47 0.28 -18.38
C GLY A 91 -2.38 0.79 -17.28
N PRO A 92 -2.59 0.02 -16.20
CA PRO A 92 -3.34 0.50 -15.05
C PRO A 92 -2.67 1.80 -14.57
N VAL A 93 -3.47 2.87 -14.51
CA VAL A 93 -3.01 4.15 -13.97
C VAL A 93 -2.50 3.89 -12.57
N ALA A 94 -1.21 4.14 -12.34
CA ALA A 94 -0.65 4.12 -11.00
C ALA A 94 -1.40 5.21 -10.21
N THR A 95 -2.41 4.82 -9.45
CA THR A 95 -3.02 5.74 -8.51
C THR A 95 -1.97 6.03 -7.44
N ASP A 96 -1.68 7.31 -7.21
CA ASP A 96 -0.72 7.70 -6.15
C ASP A 96 -1.12 7.16 -4.77
N ALA A 97 -2.40 6.81 -4.58
CA ALA A 97 -2.84 6.03 -3.44
C ALA A 97 -2.09 4.70 -3.28
N GLY A 98 -1.76 4.01 -4.38
CA GLY A 98 -0.94 2.80 -4.37
C GLY A 98 0.52 3.08 -3.98
N TYR A 99 1.12 4.18 -4.48
CA TYR A 99 2.47 4.58 -4.06
C TYR A 99 2.52 4.93 -2.59
N ALA A 100 1.56 5.74 -2.11
CA ALA A 100 1.49 6.10 -0.70
C ALA A 100 1.30 4.89 0.21
N ALA A 101 0.61 3.84 -0.25
CA ALA A 101 0.43 2.62 0.53
C ALA A 101 1.73 1.82 0.68
N LEU A 102 2.57 1.78 -0.36
CA LEU A 102 3.86 1.07 -0.34
C LEU A 102 4.88 1.71 0.59
N GLU A 103 4.80 3.02 0.81
CA GLU A 103 5.74 3.80 1.62
C GLU A 103 5.24 4.04 3.06
N ARG A 104 4.25 3.29 3.52
CA ARG A 104 3.70 3.39 4.88
C ARG A 104 4.29 2.35 5.82
N LEU A 105 4.40 2.71 7.10
CA LEU A 105 4.58 1.73 8.16
C LEU A 105 3.45 0.72 8.12
N GLN A 106 3.77 -0.56 8.21
CA GLN A 106 2.80 -1.65 8.13
C GLN A 106 2.79 -2.44 9.43
N LEU A 107 1.63 -2.48 10.09
CA LEU A 107 1.37 -3.41 11.17
C LEU A 107 0.60 -4.59 10.58
N ALA A 108 1.25 -5.74 10.46
CA ALA A 108 0.71 -6.91 9.78
C ALA A 108 0.39 -8.01 10.81
N LEU A 109 -0.78 -8.60 10.67
CA LEU A 109 -1.19 -9.83 11.35
C LEU A 109 -1.46 -10.89 10.28
N SER A 110 -0.83 -12.04 10.39
CA SER A 110 -1.04 -13.17 9.49
C SER A 110 -1.43 -14.41 10.26
N LEU A 111 -2.37 -15.16 9.71
CA LEU A 111 -2.82 -16.46 10.21
C LEU A 111 -2.73 -17.48 9.09
N GLY A 112 -2.44 -18.73 9.43
CA GLY A 112 -2.30 -19.75 8.41
C GLY A 112 -2.20 -21.15 8.97
N VAL A 113 -1.74 -22.04 8.09
CA VAL A 113 -1.45 -23.42 8.42
C VAL A 113 0.01 -23.72 8.12
N ALA A 114 0.63 -24.46 9.00
CA ALA A 114 1.99 -24.94 8.89
C ALA A 114 2.02 -26.46 8.87
N HIS A 115 2.92 -27.00 8.08
CA HIS A 115 3.21 -28.42 7.98
C HIS A 115 4.66 -28.65 8.39
N VAL A 116 4.86 -29.25 9.53
CA VAL A 116 6.17 -29.40 10.17
C VAL A 116 6.69 -30.81 9.96
N LYS A 117 7.92 -30.92 9.48
CA LYS A 117 8.67 -32.17 9.40
C LYS A 117 9.94 -32.07 10.22
N ASP A 118 10.07 -32.96 11.19
CA ASP A 118 11.26 -33.11 12.01
C ASP A 118 12.24 -34.07 11.31
N TYR A 119 13.40 -33.58 10.92
CA TYR A 119 14.42 -34.40 10.26
C TYR A 119 15.38 -35.06 11.25
N ALA A 120 15.41 -34.61 12.51
CA ALA A 120 16.31 -35.16 13.56
C ALA A 120 15.72 -36.39 14.25
N LYS A 121 14.42 -36.52 14.28
CA LYS A 121 13.73 -37.70 14.81
C LYS A 121 13.33 -38.60 13.65
N ASN A 122 13.93 -39.75 13.57
CA ASN A 122 13.68 -40.84 12.61
C ASN A 122 12.61 -40.57 11.55
N ALA A 123 12.93 -40.74 10.27
CA ALA A 123 12.09 -40.45 9.10
C ALA A 123 10.68 -41.13 9.11
N THR A 124 10.31 -41.81 10.18
CA THR A 124 9.06 -42.55 10.38
C THR A 124 7.97 -41.77 11.10
N ASP A 125 8.28 -40.62 11.76
CA ASP A 125 7.24 -39.86 12.42
C ASP A 125 6.39 -39.10 11.41
N PRO A 126 5.04 -39.18 11.48
CA PRO A 126 4.20 -38.46 10.55
C PRO A 126 4.35 -36.94 10.74
N PRO A 127 4.34 -36.19 9.65
CA PRO A 127 4.39 -34.72 9.73
C PRO A 127 3.17 -34.19 10.50
N VAL A 128 3.39 -33.13 11.26
CA VAL A 128 2.33 -32.47 12.05
C VAL A 128 1.83 -31.26 11.32
N THR A 129 0.52 -31.13 11.19
CA THR A 129 -0.12 -29.92 10.67
C THR A 129 -0.71 -29.13 11.83
N SER A 130 -0.38 -27.84 11.91
CA SER A 130 -0.87 -26.95 12.96
C SER A 130 -1.26 -25.58 12.41
N GLY A 131 -1.91 -24.76 13.25
CA GLY A 131 -2.11 -23.35 12.95
C GLY A 131 -0.80 -22.57 13.13
N THR A 132 -0.61 -21.50 12.37
CA THR A 132 0.48 -20.55 12.59
C THR A 132 -0.07 -19.13 12.62
N ALA A 133 0.58 -18.26 13.40
CA ALA A 133 0.25 -16.85 13.49
C ALA A 133 1.53 -16.02 13.51
N SER A 134 1.49 -14.86 12.88
CA SER A 134 2.61 -13.91 13.00
C SER A 134 2.10 -12.47 13.09
N PHE A 135 2.84 -11.66 13.84
CA PHE A 135 2.66 -10.21 13.92
C PHE A 135 3.97 -9.53 13.55
N ALA A 136 3.90 -8.50 12.71
CA ALA A 136 5.08 -7.78 12.28
C ALA A 136 4.83 -6.27 12.20
N ALA A 137 5.89 -5.49 12.40
CA ALA A 137 5.89 -4.06 12.16
C ALA A 137 7.00 -3.74 11.15
N PHE A 138 6.62 -3.37 9.92
CA PHE A 138 7.55 -3.12 8.83
C PHE A 138 7.67 -1.63 8.53
N PHE A 139 8.87 -1.12 8.63
CA PHE A 139 9.25 0.26 8.32
C PHE A 139 9.74 0.33 6.87
N PRO A 140 9.13 1.18 6.04
CA PRO A 140 9.56 1.32 4.65
C PRO A 140 10.89 2.06 4.55
N LEU A 141 11.81 1.51 3.77
CA LEU A 141 13.03 2.16 3.30
C LEU A 141 12.91 2.54 1.82
N GLY A 142 11.70 2.90 1.38
CA GLY A 142 11.31 3.16 0.02
C GLY A 142 10.26 2.17 -0.49
N ARG A 143 9.99 2.20 -1.79
CA ARG A 143 8.90 1.41 -2.40
C ARG A 143 9.16 -0.09 -2.44
N HIS A 144 10.42 -0.47 -2.47
CA HIS A 144 10.85 -1.84 -2.73
C HIS A 144 11.38 -2.57 -1.51
N LEU A 145 11.67 -1.86 -0.44
CA LEU A 145 12.34 -2.43 0.72
C LEU A 145 11.65 -2.01 2.02
N LEU A 146 11.38 -2.99 2.88
CA LEU A 146 10.91 -2.76 4.25
C LEU A 146 11.77 -3.57 5.21
N LEU A 147 11.96 -3.05 6.40
CA LEU A 147 12.64 -3.73 7.51
C LEU A 147 11.76 -3.68 8.75
N GLY A 148 11.84 -4.70 9.59
CA GLY A 148 11.16 -4.63 10.88
C GLY A 148 11.19 -5.90 11.70
N PRO A 149 10.78 -5.79 12.96
CA PRO A 149 10.59 -6.94 13.84
C PRO A 149 9.36 -7.75 13.43
N MET A 150 9.46 -9.05 13.62
CA MET A 150 8.38 -10.00 13.45
C MET A 150 8.35 -10.97 14.64
N ILE A 151 7.17 -11.29 15.11
CA ILE A 151 6.92 -12.33 16.09
C ILE A 151 6.09 -13.40 15.37
N ALA A 152 6.57 -14.62 15.37
CA ALA A 152 5.85 -15.76 14.82
C ALA A 152 5.59 -16.80 15.92
N SER A 153 4.48 -17.50 15.81
CA SER A 153 4.10 -18.56 16.75
C SER A 153 3.39 -19.67 16.04
N GLU A 154 3.75 -20.89 16.41
CA GLU A 154 3.08 -22.11 16.04
C GLU A 154 2.59 -22.84 17.31
N PRO A 155 1.28 -22.79 17.63
CA PRO A 155 0.77 -23.21 18.93
C PRO A 155 1.03 -24.68 19.33
N ARG A 156 1.25 -25.57 18.36
CA ARG A 156 1.46 -27.01 18.66
C ARG A 156 2.91 -27.38 18.92
N THR A 157 3.84 -26.69 18.28
CA THR A 157 5.27 -26.88 18.49
C THR A 157 5.84 -25.86 19.46
N ALA A 158 5.01 -24.93 19.86
CA ALA A 158 5.19 -23.88 20.87
C ALA A 158 6.41 -22.96 20.73
N PRO A 159 7.10 -22.81 19.62
CA PRO A 159 8.05 -21.71 19.54
C PRO A 159 7.31 -20.38 19.47
N LEU A 160 7.79 -19.44 20.22
CA LEU A 160 7.60 -18.04 19.95
C LEU A 160 8.92 -17.53 19.36
N ASP A 161 8.88 -17.17 18.10
CA ASP A 161 10.05 -16.70 17.39
C ASP A 161 10.07 -15.19 17.36
N LEU A 162 11.20 -14.61 17.76
CA LEU A 162 11.47 -13.19 17.65
C LEU A 162 12.47 -13.01 16.50
N GLU A 163 12.02 -12.38 15.43
CA GLU A 163 12.79 -12.28 14.20
C GLU A 163 12.96 -10.83 13.76
N ALA A 164 14.06 -10.55 13.09
CA ALA A 164 14.21 -9.37 12.26
C ALA A 164 13.97 -9.77 10.81
N ALA A 165 13.08 -9.05 10.12
CA ALA A 165 12.67 -9.39 8.79
C ALA A 165 13.00 -8.28 7.77
N ILE A 166 13.37 -8.72 6.57
CA ILE A 166 13.54 -7.88 5.38
C ILE A 166 12.46 -8.29 4.39
N VAL A 167 11.72 -7.32 3.86
CA VAL A 167 10.74 -7.53 2.80
C VAL A 167 11.16 -6.77 1.56
N VAL A 168 11.35 -7.51 0.47
CA VAL A 168 11.59 -6.93 -0.86
C VAL A 168 10.29 -7.03 -1.66
N ARG A 169 9.88 -5.93 -2.28
CA ARG A 169 8.66 -5.84 -3.08
C ARG A 169 8.91 -5.41 -4.49
N GLN A 170 8.18 -6.05 -5.41
CA GLN A 170 8.05 -5.62 -6.79
C GLN A 170 6.59 -5.22 -7.06
N PRO A 171 6.30 -3.90 -7.11
CA PRO A 171 4.95 -3.42 -7.40
C PRO A 171 4.51 -3.75 -8.82
N PHE A 172 3.21 -4.01 -8.98
CA PHE A 172 2.52 -4.18 -10.26
C PHE A 172 1.07 -3.68 -10.13
N ALA A 173 0.27 -3.77 -11.20
CA ALA A 173 -1.14 -3.37 -11.23
C ALA A 173 -1.38 -1.96 -10.65
N GLY A 174 -0.63 -0.96 -11.13
CA GLY A 174 -0.79 0.42 -10.69
C GLY A 174 -0.33 0.70 -9.24
N ASN A 175 0.56 -0.15 -8.70
CA ASN A 175 1.07 -0.09 -7.32
C ASN A 175 0.02 -0.38 -6.22
N ILE A 176 -1.14 -0.89 -6.58
CA ILE A 176 -2.12 -1.42 -5.62
C ILE A 176 -1.81 -2.87 -5.23
N ALA A 177 -0.92 -3.53 -5.97
CA ALA A 177 -0.46 -4.87 -5.69
C ALA A 177 1.07 -4.96 -5.82
N ALA A 178 1.67 -5.89 -5.10
CA ALA A 178 3.09 -6.19 -5.18
C ALA A 178 3.34 -7.69 -4.96
N ALA A 179 4.27 -8.25 -5.74
CA ALA A 179 4.93 -9.48 -5.36
C ALA A 179 5.92 -9.16 -4.24
N GLN A 180 5.98 -9.99 -3.21
CA GLN A 180 6.88 -9.77 -2.09
C GLN A 180 7.68 -11.02 -1.75
N LEU A 181 8.94 -10.81 -1.41
CA LEU A 181 9.82 -11.80 -0.80
C LEU A 181 10.17 -11.31 0.59
N THR A 182 9.85 -12.10 1.61
CA THR A 182 10.22 -11.83 3.01
C THR A 182 11.27 -12.83 3.42
N ALA A 183 12.38 -12.36 3.99
CA ALA A 183 13.36 -13.18 4.68
C ALA A 183 13.47 -12.68 6.12
N ALA A 184 13.45 -13.60 7.08
CA ALA A 184 13.57 -13.26 8.49
C ALA A 184 14.57 -14.19 9.17
N TYR A 185 15.21 -13.64 10.21
CA TYR A 185 16.16 -14.36 11.03
C TYR A 185 16.05 -13.91 12.48
N GLY A 186 16.15 -14.84 13.40
CA GLY A 186 15.97 -14.53 14.81
C GLY A 186 16.26 -15.71 15.74
N TYR A 187 15.50 -15.71 16.83
CA TYR A 187 15.68 -16.65 17.91
C TYR A 187 14.34 -17.15 18.47
N SER A 188 14.22 -18.45 18.64
CA SER A 188 13.08 -19.09 19.29
C SER A 188 13.24 -19.02 20.81
N VAL A 189 12.24 -18.45 21.51
CA VAL A 189 12.34 -18.12 22.94
C VAL A 189 11.82 -19.24 23.84
N PHE A 190 10.82 -19.99 23.40
CA PHE A 190 10.20 -21.07 24.17
C PHE A 190 10.48 -22.43 23.54
N ASP A 191 10.51 -23.45 24.38
CA ASP A 191 10.60 -24.89 24.12
C ASP A 191 11.79 -25.38 23.28
N ARG A 192 12.19 -24.66 22.24
CA ARG A 192 13.34 -24.98 21.38
C ARG A 192 14.24 -23.78 21.22
N LYS A 193 14.91 -23.44 22.31
CA LYS A 193 15.88 -22.33 22.29
C LYS A 193 16.90 -22.51 21.19
N GLY A 194 16.88 -21.67 20.17
CA GLY A 194 17.80 -21.74 19.06
C GLY A 194 17.55 -20.70 17.99
N GLN A 195 18.43 -20.69 17.03
CA GLN A 195 18.29 -19.83 15.86
C GLN A 195 17.14 -20.30 14.98
N THR A 196 16.38 -19.35 14.46
CA THR A 196 15.31 -19.57 13.49
C THR A 196 15.57 -18.70 12.26
N GLY A 197 15.13 -19.18 11.11
CA GLY A 197 15.16 -18.40 9.88
C GLY A 197 14.00 -18.80 8.99
N SER A 198 13.35 -17.80 8.40
CA SER A 198 12.22 -18.02 7.50
C SER A 198 12.36 -17.28 6.19
N ALA A 199 11.75 -17.85 5.15
CA ALA A 199 11.59 -17.18 3.86
C ALA A 199 10.18 -17.38 3.34
N ARG A 200 9.57 -16.32 2.80
CA ARG A 200 8.19 -16.30 2.31
C ARG A 200 8.14 -15.60 0.96
N LEU A 201 7.40 -16.19 0.02
CA LEU A 201 7.02 -15.56 -1.24
C LEU A 201 5.51 -15.30 -1.19
N GLY A 202 5.09 -14.10 -1.52
CA GLY A 202 3.69 -13.73 -1.42
C GLY A 202 3.26 -12.61 -2.35
N ILE A 203 1.98 -12.31 -2.24
CA ILE A 203 1.33 -11.21 -2.93
C ILE A 203 0.69 -10.30 -1.87
N TRP A 204 0.93 -9.01 -2.04
CA TRP A 204 0.40 -7.96 -1.21
C TRP A 204 -0.57 -7.11 -2.04
N PHE A 205 -1.73 -6.74 -1.46
CA PHE A 205 -2.75 -5.90 -2.09
C PHE A 205 -3.20 -4.80 -1.15
N ALA A 206 -3.14 -3.55 -1.59
CA ALA A 206 -3.81 -2.45 -0.91
C ALA A 206 -5.30 -2.49 -1.23
N THR A 207 -6.13 -2.77 -0.24
CA THR A 207 -7.60 -2.75 -0.37
C THR A 207 -8.15 -1.35 -0.10
N SER A 208 -7.38 -0.52 0.61
CA SER A 208 -7.66 0.88 0.87
C SER A 208 -6.35 1.63 1.20
N PRO A 209 -6.37 2.96 1.31
CA PRO A 209 -5.19 3.72 1.76
C PRO A 209 -4.68 3.34 3.16
N GLN A 210 -5.48 2.63 3.96
CA GLN A 210 -5.14 2.28 5.34
C GLN A 210 -5.05 0.78 5.59
N LEU A 211 -5.42 -0.04 4.60
CA LEU A 211 -5.49 -1.49 4.76
C LEU A 211 -4.92 -2.21 3.54
N ALA A 212 -4.14 -3.23 3.81
CA ALA A 212 -3.70 -4.18 2.80
C ALA A 212 -3.96 -5.62 3.26
N VAL A 213 -3.99 -6.52 2.30
CA VAL A 213 -4.05 -7.97 2.53
C VAL A 213 -2.82 -8.65 1.93
N THR A 214 -2.41 -9.76 2.51
CA THR A 214 -1.27 -10.55 2.03
C THR A 214 -1.66 -12.01 1.91
N PHE A 215 -1.03 -12.67 0.97
CA PHE A 215 -1.03 -14.11 0.81
C PHE A 215 0.40 -14.57 0.68
N ASP A 216 0.88 -15.41 1.59
CA ASP A 216 2.26 -15.84 1.62
C ASP A 216 2.36 -17.37 1.67
N LEU A 217 3.31 -17.91 0.92
CA LEU A 217 3.78 -19.29 1.00
C LEU A 217 5.24 -19.28 1.39
N GLY A 218 5.65 -20.13 2.30
CA GLY A 218 7.02 -20.11 2.76
C GLY A 218 7.46 -21.32 3.54
N GLY A 219 8.67 -21.22 4.06
CA GLY A 219 9.25 -22.18 4.96
C GLY A 219 10.08 -21.52 6.04
N ALA A 220 10.19 -22.19 7.16
CA ALA A 220 11.05 -21.83 8.28
C ALA A 220 11.92 -23.01 8.70
N LEU A 221 13.10 -22.69 9.19
CA LEU A 221 14.04 -23.64 9.79
C LEU A 221 14.19 -23.32 11.26
N HIS A 222 13.91 -24.30 12.11
CA HIS A 222 14.08 -24.25 13.56
C HIS A 222 15.04 -25.38 13.97
N GLY A 223 16.35 -25.10 13.93
CA GLY A 223 17.35 -26.18 14.08
C GLY A 223 17.22 -27.20 12.96
N ASP A 224 16.90 -28.45 13.33
CA ASP A 224 16.77 -29.58 12.37
C ASP A 224 15.32 -29.74 11.83
N GLN A 225 14.42 -28.83 12.13
CA GLN A 225 13.05 -28.87 11.64
C GLN A 225 12.83 -27.95 10.47
N LEU A 226 12.18 -28.47 9.45
CA LEU A 226 11.63 -27.71 8.34
C LEU A 226 10.12 -27.56 8.52
N GLU A 227 9.65 -26.35 8.54
CA GLU A 227 8.26 -25.98 8.50
C GLU A 227 7.93 -25.41 7.11
N LEU A 228 6.85 -25.90 6.51
CA LEU A 228 6.25 -25.30 5.30
C LEU A 228 4.91 -24.69 5.68
N PHE A 229 4.64 -23.46 5.31
CA PHE A 229 3.41 -22.79 5.70
C PHE A 229 2.77 -22.00 4.56
N ALA A 230 1.45 -21.81 4.70
CA ALA A 230 0.66 -20.89 3.91
C ALA A 230 -0.09 -19.96 4.86
N THR A 231 0.01 -18.66 4.64
CA THR A 231 -0.63 -17.66 5.50
C THR A 231 -1.45 -16.65 4.70
N PHE A 232 -2.52 -16.18 5.32
CA PHE A 232 -3.28 -15.00 4.92
C PHE A 232 -3.11 -13.93 5.98
N GLY A 233 -2.83 -12.71 5.57
CA GLY A 233 -2.60 -11.61 6.48
C GLY A 233 -3.37 -10.36 6.12
N ILE A 234 -3.56 -9.52 7.12
CA ILE A 234 -4.02 -8.14 6.99
C ILE A 234 -2.98 -7.21 7.56
N ALA A 235 -2.75 -6.09 6.90
CA ALA A 235 -1.82 -5.09 7.35
C ALA A 235 -2.50 -3.72 7.43
N ARG A 236 -2.39 -3.07 8.59
CA ARG A 236 -2.75 -1.67 8.73
C ARG A 236 -1.59 -0.81 8.25
N LEU A 237 -1.91 0.14 7.36
CA LEU A 237 -0.97 1.07 6.76
C LEU A 237 -1.02 2.40 7.52
N ILE A 238 0.08 2.79 8.14
CA ILE A 238 0.18 4.00 8.97
C ILE A 238 1.10 4.99 8.27
N ARG A 239 0.62 6.23 8.09
CA ARG A 239 1.43 7.31 7.54
C ARG A 239 2.47 7.72 8.57
N THR A 240 3.74 7.63 8.22
CA THR A 240 4.84 8.24 8.99
C THR A 240 5.02 9.66 8.49
N HIS A 241 4.96 10.62 9.42
CA HIS A 241 5.19 12.04 9.15
C HIS A 241 6.68 12.35 9.06
#